data_6ea716d1cccc28d1dfaa35d3d5e79701
#
_entry.id   6ea716d1cccc28d1dfaa35d3d5e79701
#
_cell.length_a   1.000
_cell.length_b   1.000
_cell.length_c   1.000
_cell.angle_alpha   90.00
_cell.angle_beta   90.00
_cell.angle_gamma   90.00
#
_symmetry.space_group_name_H-M   'P 1'
#
loop_
_entity.id
_entity.type
_entity.pdbx_description
1 polymer ?
#
loop_
_entity_poly.entity_id
_entity_poly.type
_entity_poly.pdbx_seq_one_letter_code
_entity_poly.pdbx_strand_id
1 'polypeptide(L)'
;MKALVGHTGFVGSNLYAEGKFDAVYNSKNIEEAYGTNPELLVYAGMRAEKYLANNAPEKDLELIRQAEDNIRKINPKKLVLISTIDVFKRPENVDENSAVDLEDLHAYGYDRYLLEEWVREHFSDALIVRLPGLFGRNIKKNFIYDFIHEIPSMLKDTKFEELAARDPEIGKYYHRQPNGFYKVTVSDQDRKELKSRFRDLGFCALNFTDSRSVYQFYNLAYLWKDIQTALQEGILLWHPATEPVSAAEVYEYLTGRKFVNELEGKPAEYNYRTIYDTVFCGGNGYIADKQQVLRDIKAFVEKEIAGED
;
A
#
# COMPACT_ATOMS: atom_id res chain seq x y z
N MET A 1 -2.62 19.13 -20.55
CA MET A 1 -2.25 19.20 -19.13
C MET A 1 -2.39 17.81 -18.52
N LYS A 2 -1.36 17.36 -17.78
CA LYS A 2 -1.39 16.15 -16.96
C LYS A 2 -1.57 16.54 -15.50
N ALA A 3 -2.57 16.02 -14.83
CA ALA A 3 -2.90 16.34 -13.45
C ALA A 3 -2.80 15.09 -12.54
N LEU A 4 -2.42 15.30 -11.29
CA LEU A 4 -2.34 14.27 -10.25
C LEU A 4 -3.12 14.71 -9.02
N VAL A 5 -4.08 13.91 -8.59
CA VAL A 5 -4.77 14.08 -7.29
C VAL A 5 -4.18 13.09 -6.28
N GLY A 6 -3.90 13.58 -5.07
CA GLY A 6 -3.35 12.78 -3.98
C GLY A 6 -1.83 12.76 -3.89
N HIS A 7 -1.13 13.74 -4.46
CA HIS A 7 0.34 13.85 -4.51
C HIS A 7 1.04 13.82 -3.14
N THR A 8 0.35 14.07 -2.04
CA THR A 8 0.88 14.01 -0.67
C THR A 8 0.73 12.64 -0.01
N GLY A 9 -0.04 11.72 -0.62
CA GLY A 9 -0.22 10.34 -0.17
C GLY A 9 0.95 9.44 -0.55
N PHE A 10 0.97 8.19 -0.03
CA PHE A 10 2.05 7.25 -0.29
C PHE A 10 2.23 6.96 -1.79
N VAL A 11 1.17 6.54 -2.49
CA VAL A 11 1.22 6.28 -3.93
C VAL A 11 1.47 7.56 -4.71
N GLY A 12 0.68 8.60 -4.43
CA GLY A 12 0.76 9.87 -5.16
C GLY A 12 2.11 10.57 -5.04
N SER A 13 2.81 10.48 -3.89
CA SER A 13 4.14 11.08 -3.74
C SER A 13 5.22 10.36 -4.56
N ASN A 14 5.10 9.04 -4.73
CA ASN A 14 5.99 8.28 -5.63
C ASN A 14 5.70 8.61 -7.10
N LEU A 15 4.43 8.68 -7.49
CA LEU A 15 4.03 9.14 -8.84
C LEU A 15 4.56 10.54 -9.13
N TYR A 16 4.45 11.46 -8.17
CA TYR A 16 4.93 12.84 -8.33
C TYR A 16 6.44 12.93 -8.47
N ALA A 17 7.18 12.08 -7.76
CA ALA A 17 8.64 12.05 -7.84
C ALA A 17 9.16 11.59 -9.21
N GLU A 18 8.48 10.65 -9.86
CA GLU A 18 8.89 10.03 -11.12
C GLU A 18 8.20 10.68 -12.34
N GLY A 19 7.00 11.22 -12.15
CA GLY A 19 6.18 11.81 -13.21
C GLY A 19 6.36 13.32 -13.33
N LYS A 20 6.26 13.83 -14.57
CA LYS A 20 6.16 15.28 -14.82
C LYS A 20 4.67 15.62 -14.95
N PHE A 21 4.06 16.07 -13.85
CA PHE A 21 2.69 16.57 -13.81
C PHE A 21 2.69 18.10 -13.88
N ASP A 22 1.78 18.63 -14.70
CA ASP A 22 1.63 20.08 -14.86
C ASP A 22 0.88 20.72 -13.68
N ALA A 23 0.01 19.93 -13.01
CA ALA A 23 -0.75 20.36 -11.84
C ALA A 23 -0.92 19.21 -10.85
N VAL A 24 -0.90 19.52 -9.55
CA VAL A 24 -1.05 18.54 -8.47
C VAL A 24 -2.01 19.05 -7.41
N TYR A 25 -2.87 18.14 -6.94
CA TYR A 25 -3.95 18.46 -6.02
C TYR A 25 -4.00 17.46 -4.85
N ASN A 26 -4.54 17.92 -3.74
CA ASN A 26 -4.87 17.10 -2.57
C ASN A 26 -6.16 17.63 -1.91
N SER A 27 -6.56 17.10 -0.77
CA SER A 27 -7.79 17.50 -0.08
C SER A 27 -7.87 19.00 0.32
N LYS A 28 -6.75 19.74 0.28
CA LYS A 28 -6.73 21.16 0.67
C LYS A 28 -6.96 22.10 -0.52
N ASN A 29 -6.67 21.65 -1.72
CA ASN A 29 -6.76 22.47 -2.94
C ASN A 29 -7.47 21.76 -4.11
N ILE A 30 -8.25 20.71 -3.82
CA ILE A 30 -8.95 19.93 -4.85
C ILE A 30 -9.91 20.77 -5.69
N GLU A 31 -10.51 21.80 -5.11
CA GLU A 31 -11.44 22.70 -5.80
C GLU A 31 -10.77 23.50 -6.93
N GLU A 32 -9.47 23.74 -6.84
CA GLU A 32 -8.69 24.38 -7.91
C GLU A 32 -8.60 23.51 -9.18
N ALA A 33 -8.85 22.21 -9.05
CA ALA A 33 -8.88 21.28 -10.17
C ALA A 33 -10.21 21.33 -10.96
N TYR A 34 -11.28 21.83 -10.37
CA TYR A 34 -12.62 21.76 -10.97
C TYR A 34 -12.69 22.57 -12.27
N GLY A 35 -13.25 21.97 -13.30
CA GLY A 35 -13.37 22.58 -14.63
C GLY A 35 -12.06 22.72 -15.42
N THR A 36 -10.94 22.17 -14.93
CA THR A 36 -9.64 22.25 -15.63
C THR A 36 -9.54 21.33 -16.84
N ASN A 37 -10.41 20.31 -16.95
CA ASN A 37 -10.50 19.38 -18.06
C ASN A 37 -9.13 18.84 -18.53
N PRO A 38 -8.31 18.22 -17.66
CA PRO A 38 -6.97 17.78 -18.04
C PRO A 38 -7.01 16.69 -19.12
N GLU A 39 -5.98 16.66 -19.98
CA GLU A 39 -5.80 15.58 -20.97
C GLU A 39 -5.64 14.24 -20.29
N LEU A 40 -4.97 14.20 -19.14
CA LEU A 40 -4.79 13.03 -18.31
C LEU A 40 -4.91 13.42 -16.83
N LEU A 41 -5.78 12.73 -16.12
CA LEU A 41 -5.88 12.77 -14.67
C LEU A 41 -5.44 11.43 -14.08
N VAL A 42 -4.46 11.45 -13.19
CA VAL A 42 -4.18 10.31 -12.30
C VAL A 42 -4.82 10.59 -10.94
N TYR A 43 -5.80 9.77 -10.56
CA TYR A 43 -6.51 9.91 -9.30
C TYR A 43 -6.00 8.89 -8.29
N ALA A 44 -5.11 9.34 -7.39
CA ALA A 44 -4.54 8.59 -6.26
C ALA A 44 -5.01 9.18 -4.91
N GLY A 45 -6.17 9.82 -4.90
CA GLY A 45 -6.70 10.55 -3.75
C GLY A 45 -7.40 9.69 -2.69
N MET A 46 -7.59 8.40 -2.94
CA MET A 46 -8.25 7.51 -1.98
C MET A 46 -7.34 7.13 -0.82
N ARG A 47 -7.87 7.17 0.40
CA ARG A 47 -7.12 6.75 1.59
C ARG A 47 -7.04 5.22 1.67
N ALA A 48 -5.84 4.68 1.89
CA ALA A 48 -5.61 3.24 2.09
C ALA A 48 -5.69 2.86 3.58
N GLU A 49 -6.82 3.17 4.23
CA GLU A 49 -7.06 2.94 5.66
C GLU A 49 -8.05 1.78 5.87
N LYS A 50 -7.60 0.54 5.58
CA LYS A 50 -8.42 -0.68 5.68
C LYS A 50 -9.13 -0.84 7.03
N TYR A 51 -8.43 -0.50 8.13
CA TYR A 51 -9.00 -0.54 9.47
C TYR A 51 -10.17 0.44 9.63
N LEU A 52 -10.02 1.68 9.16
CA LEU A 52 -11.08 2.69 9.24
C LEU A 52 -12.28 2.29 8.39
N ALA A 53 -12.06 1.88 7.15
CA ALA A 53 -13.13 1.45 6.25
C ALA A 53 -13.96 0.30 6.84
N ASN A 54 -13.28 -0.71 7.41
CA ASN A 54 -13.97 -1.87 7.97
C ASN A 54 -14.65 -1.60 9.33
N ASN A 55 -14.26 -0.56 10.07
CA ASN A 55 -14.89 -0.21 11.36
C ASN A 55 -15.84 0.99 11.28
N ALA A 56 -15.81 1.76 10.20
CA ALA A 56 -16.68 2.89 9.93
C ALA A 56 -17.04 2.96 8.44
N PRO A 57 -17.74 1.94 7.88
CA PRO A 57 -17.97 1.80 6.45
C PRO A 57 -18.72 2.98 5.84
N GLU A 58 -19.66 3.57 6.58
CA GLU A 58 -20.39 4.75 6.10
C GLU A 58 -19.49 5.94 5.80
N LYS A 59 -18.44 6.15 6.62
CA LYS A 59 -17.45 7.22 6.40
C LYS A 59 -16.55 6.92 5.20
N ASP A 60 -16.23 5.67 4.95
CA ASP A 60 -15.44 5.29 3.79
C ASP A 60 -16.25 5.44 2.50
N LEU A 61 -17.52 5.04 2.52
CA LEU A 61 -18.46 5.24 1.41
C LEU A 61 -18.68 6.75 1.08
N GLU A 62 -18.65 7.62 2.09
CA GLU A 62 -18.71 9.06 1.89
C GLU A 62 -17.48 9.58 1.13
N LEU A 63 -16.29 9.02 1.41
CA LEU A 63 -15.07 9.32 0.65
C LEU A 63 -15.14 8.85 -0.81
N ILE A 64 -15.82 7.72 -1.08
CA ILE A 64 -16.08 7.27 -2.45
C ILE A 64 -16.92 8.30 -3.21
N ARG A 65 -18.06 8.71 -2.63
CA ARG A 65 -18.94 9.71 -3.24
C ARG A 65 -18.22 11.04 -3.49
N GLN A 66 -17.35 11.44 -2.57
CA GLN A 66 -16.52 12.61 -2.75
C GLN A 66 -15.52 12.44 -3.90
N ALA A 67 -14.94 11.25 -4.07
CA ALA A 67 -14.03 10.97 -5.18
C ALA A 67 -14.77 11.03 -6.53
N GLU A 68 -15.96 10.44 -6.62
CA GLU A 68 -16.83 10.52 -7.81
C GLU A 68 -17.16 11.96 -8.18
N ASP A 69 -17.56 12.76 -7.19
CA ASP A 69 -17.89 14.18 -7.38
C ASP A 69 -16.66 14.99 -7.82
N ASN A 70 -15.51 14.78 -7.20
CA ASN A 70 -14.26 15.41 -7.59
C ASN A 70 -13.88 15.07 -9.04
N ILE A 71 -13.89 13.79 -9.42
CA ILE A 71 -13.55 13.36 -10.78
C ILE A 71 -14.52 13.97 -11.79
N ARG A 72 -15.83 13.95 -11.50
CA ARG A 72 -16.85 14.57 -12.35
C ARG A 72 -16.63 16.08 -12.54
N LYS A 73 -16.31 16.83 -11.47
CA LYS A 73 -16.06 18.27 -11.51
C LYS A 73 -14.75 18.62 -12.22
N ILE A 74 -13.73 17.77 -12.09
CA ILE A 74 -12.44 17.92 -12.81
C ILE A 74 -12.65 17.69 -14.32
N ASN A 75 -13.52 16.75 -14.68
CA ASN A 75 -13.91 16.39 -16.04
C ASN A 75 -12.70 16.09 -16.95
N PRO A 76 -11.85 15.08 -16.64
CA PRO A 76 -10.68 14.75 -17.44
C PRO A 76 -11.06 14.12 -18.79
N LYS A 77 -10.19 14.28 -19.82
CA LYS A 77 -10.35 13.56 -21.09
C LYS A 77 -9.94 12.08 -20.96
N LYS A 78 -8.89 11.79 -20.19
CA LYS A 78 -8.42 10.45 -19.88
C LYS A 78 -8.22 10.33 -18.38
N LEU A 79 -8.67 9.22 -17.79
CA LEU A 79 -8.58 8.95 -16.36
C LEU A 79 -7.73 7.71 -16.08
N VAL A 80 -6.85 7.82 -15.08
CA VAL A 80 -6.21 6.68 -14.40
C VAL A 80 -6.70 6.67 -12.95
N LEU A 81 -7.39 5.62 -12.56
CA LEU A 81 -7.82 5.40 -11.18
C LEU A 81 -6.84 4.47 -10.47
N ILE A 82 -6.29 4.90 -9.35
CA ILE A 82 -5.53 4.04 -8.45
C ILE A 82 -6.50 3.33 -7.51
N SER A 83 -6.61 2.01 -7.68
CA SER A 83 -7.45 1.11 -6.92
C SER A 83 -6.60 0.07 -6.16
N THR A 84 -7.18 -1.03 -5.73
CA THR A 84 -6.54 -2.05 -4.90
C THR A 84 -6.92 -3.46 -5.34
N ILE A 85 -6.00 -4.41 -5.18
CA ILE A 85 -6.29 -5.83 -5.36
C ILE A 85 -7.26 -6.37 -4.29
N ASP A 86 -7.41 -5.67 -3.19
CA ASP A 86 -8.34 -6.02 -2.09
C ASP A 86 -9.83 -5.90 -2.47
N VAL A 87 -10.17 -5.55 -3.71
CA VAL A 87 -11.50 -5.78 -4.29
C VAL A 87 -11.82 -7.28 -4.40
N PHE A 88 -10.81 -8.14 -4.39
CA PHE A 88 -10.99 -9.57 -4.24
C PHE A 88 -10.92 -9.98 -2.77
N LYS A 89 -11.93 -10.70 -2.29
CA LYS A 89 -11.96 -11.28 -0.94
C LYS A 89 -10.80 -12.25 -0.71
N ARG A 90 -10.41 -12.99 -1.76
CA ARG A 90 -9.27 -13.89 -1.81
C ARG A 90 -8.50 -13.64 -3.11
N PRO A 91 -7.43 -12.86 -3.08
CA PRO A 91 -6.62 -12.58 -4.26
C PRO A 91 -5.66 -13.76 -4.55
N GLU A 92 -6.25 -14.93 -4.80
CA GLU A 92 -5.57 -16.19 -5.12
C GLU A 92 -6.08 -16.68 -6.48
N ASN A 93 -5.19 -16.87 -7.43
CA ASN A 93 -5.48 -17.36 -8.79
C ASN A 93 -6.52 -16.52 -9.56
N VAL A 94 -6.61 -15.24 -9.29
CA VAL A 94 -7.43 -14.26 -10.01
C VAL A 94 -6.57 -13.38 -10.90
N ASP A 95 -7.15 -12.88 -11.98
CA ASP A 95 -6.55 -11.95 -12.94
C ASP A 95 -7.57 -10.88 -13.36
N GLU A 96 -7.27 -10.10 -14.40
CA GLU A 96 -8.16 -9.02 -14.87
C GLU A 96 -9.48 -9.53 -15.46
N ASN A 97 -9.55 -10.81 -15.88
CA ASN A 97 -10.77 -11.43 -16.37
C ASN A 97 -11.65 -12.01 -15.25
N SER A 98 -11.13 -12.06 -14.04
CA SER A 98 -11.83 -12.66 -12.92
C SER A 98 -12.94 -11.74 -12.40
N ALA A 99 -14.14 -12.28 -12.22
CA ALA A 99 -15.25 -11.55 -11.62
C ALA A 99 -14.98 -11.27 -10.13
N VAL A 100 -15.38 -10.09 -9.68
CA VAL A 100 -15.33 -9.73 -8.26
C VAL A 100 -16.58 -10.28 -7.57
N ASP A 101 -16.37 -11.11 -6.56
CA ASP A 101 -17.44 -11.60 -5.69
C ASP A 101 -17.69 -10.59 -4.56
N LEU A 102 -18.87 -10.03 -4.53
CA LEU A 102 -19.29 -9.02 -3.54
C LEU A 102 -19.87 -9.64 -2.26
N GLU A 103 -20.20 -10.95 -2.27
CA GLU A 103 -20.75 -11.62 -1.11
C GLU A 103 -19.73 -11.68 0.02
N ASP A 104 -20.06 -11.12 1.18
CA ASP A 104 -19.19 -10.99 2.36
C ASP A 104 -17.83 -10.29 2.09
N LEU A 105 -17.73 -9.49 1.05
CA LEU A 105 -16.55 -8.67 0.83
C LEU A 105 -16.44 -7.60 1.92
N HIS A 106 -15.26 -7.44 2.50
CA HIS A 106 -15.05 -6.39 3.51
C HIS A 106 -15.25 -4.98 2.92
N ALA A 107 -15.73 -4.04 3.75
CA ALA A 107 -16.12 -2.70 3.31
C ALA A 107 -15.05 -1.98 2.49
N TYR A 108 -13.77 -2.09 2.88
CA TYR A 108 -12.67 -1.49 2.13
C TYR A 108 -12.60 -1.94 0.66
N GLY A 109 -12.72 -3.23 0.40
CA GLY A 109 -12.71 -3.76 -0.97
C GLY A 109 -13.98 -3.41 -1.74
N TYR A 110 -15.12 -3.55 -1.06
CA TYR A 110 -16.43 -3.25 -1.62
C TYR A 110 -16.52 -1.79 -2.10
N ASP A 111 -16.15 -0.84 -1.25
CA ASP A 111 -16.26 0.58 -1.55
C ASP A 111 -15.30 0.99 -2.71
N ARG A 112 -14.09 0.39 -2.79
CA ARG A 112 -13.19 0.62 -3.93
C ARG A 112 -13.76 0.05 -5.22
N TYR A 113 -14.38 -1.12 -5.16
CA TYR A 113 -15.05 -1.72 -6.31
C TYR A 113 -16.22 -0.87 -6.80
N LEU A 114 -17.02 -0.28 -5.91
CA LEU A 114 -18.08 0.67 -6.31
C LEU A 114 -17.51 1.86 -7.10
N LEU A 115 -16.37 2.42 -6.66
CA LEU A 115 -15.73 3.50 -7.40
C LEU A 115 -15.22 3.03 -8.78
N GLU A 116 -14.70 1.81 -8.88
CA GLU A 116 -14.29 1.23 -10.17
C GLU A 116 -15.48 1.10 -11.13
N GLU A 117 -16.63 0.58 -10.65
CA GLU A 117 -17.84 0.46 -11.47
C GLU A 117 -18.34 1.83 -11.93
N TRP A 118 -18.40 2.80 -11.02
CA TRP A 118 -18.76 4.17 -11.38
C TRP A 118 -17.81 4.76 -12.44
N VAL A 119 -16.50 4.51 -12.33
CA VAL A 119 -15.52 4.96 -13.31
C VAL A 119 -15.75 4.28 -14.67
N ARG A 120 -16.02 2.97 -14.72
CA ARG A 120 -16.32 2.24 -15.97
C ARG A 120 -17.55 2.78 -16.68
N GLU A 121 -18.58 3.16 -15.91
CA GLU A 121 -19.81 3.74 -16.47
C GLU A 121 -19.61 5.14 -17.06
N HIS A 122 -18.73 5.96 -16.48
CA HIS A 122 -18.58 7.35 -16.87
C HIS A 122 -17.36 7.63 -17.76
N PHE A 123 -16.35 6.75 -17.76
CA PHE A 123 -15.08 6.88 -18.48
C PHE A 123 -14.71 5.57 -19.14
N SER A 124 -15.28 5.29 -20.31
CA SER A 124 -15.14 4.00 -21.01
C SER A 124 -13.71 3.62 -21.38
N ASP A 125 -12.79 4.58 -21.43
CA ASP A 125 -11.36 4.40 -21.76
C ASP A 125 -10.43 4.61 -20.55
N ALA A 126 -10.97 4.68 -19.32
CA ALA A 126 -10.17 4.82 -18.11
C ALA A 126 -9.28 3.59 -17.88
N LEU A 127 -8.09 3.83 -17.35
CA LEU A 127 -7.23 2.78 -16.80
C LEU A 127 -7.47 2.65 -15.30
N ILE A 128 -7.87 1.49 -14.83
CA ILE A 128 -7.98 1.14 -13.41
C ILE A 128 -6.78 0.30 -13.02
N VAL A 129 -6.02 0.73 -12.00
CA VAL A 129 -4.82 0.03 -11.52
C VAL A 129 -5.10 -0.54 -10.12
N ARG A 130 -5.21 -1.86 -10.00
CA ARG A 130 -5.43 -2.57 -8.74
C ARG A 130 -4.10 -2.90 -8.07
N LEU A 131 -3.61 -2.00 -7.23
CA LEU A 131 -2.31 -2.11 -6.59
C LEU A 131 -2.25 -3.22 -5.53
N PRO A 132 -1.10 -3.92 -5.41
CA PRO A 132 -0.81 -4.94 -4.40
C PRO A 132 -0.26 -4.36 -3.09
N GLY A 133 0.52 -5.19 -2.36
CA GLY A 133 1.45 -4.73 -1.34
C GLY A 133 2.52 -3.84 -1.96
N LEU A 134 2.82 -2.72 -1.32
CA LEU A 134 3.65 -1.67 -1.91
C LEU A 134 4.86 -1.35 -1.06
N PHE A 135 5.97 -1.03 -1.73
CA PHE A 135 7.10 -0.37 -1.08
C PHE A 135 7.63 0.77 -1.96
N GLY A 136 8.28 1.74 -1.34
CA GLY A 136 8.78 2.94 -1.99
C GLY A 136 8.93 4.08 -1.01
N ARG A 137 9.31 5.24 -1.52
CA ARG A 137 9.50 6.47 -0.74
C ARG A 137 8.27 6.78 0.11
N ASN A 138 8.49 7.18 1.37
CA ASN A 138 7.44 7.49 2.33
C ASN A 138 6.58 6.29 2.76
N ILE A 139 7.10 5.07 2.71
CA ILE A 139 6.43 3.90 3.27
C ILE A 139 6.13 4.11 4.76
N LYS A 140 4.93 3.66 5.22
CA LYS A 140 4.49 3.90 6.61
C LYS A 140 4.00 2.66 7.34
N LYS A 141 3.83 1.56 6.62
CA LYS A 141 3.29 0.31 7.16
C LYS A 141 3.60 -0.84 6.22
N ASN A 142 3.57 -2.01 6.66
CA ASN A 142 3.73 -3.37 6.16
C ASN A 142 5.04 -4.02 6.66
N PHE A 143 5.25 -5.29 6.29
CA PHE A 143 6.40 -6.06 6.72
C PHE A 143 7.76 -5.39 6.40
N ILE A 144 7.90 -4.75 5.23
CA ILE A 144 9.15 -4.07 4.83
C ILE A 144 9.40 -2.84 5.72
N TYR A 145 8.34 -2.07 6.00
CA TYR A 145 8.41 -0.95 6.95
C TYR A 145 8.82 -1.42 8.35
N ASP A 146 8.17 -2.47 8.84
CA ASP A 146 8.43 -3.04 10.17
C ASP A 146 9.85 -3.62 10.26
N PHE A 147 10.39 -4.15 9.18
CA PHE A 147 11.78 -4.60 9.08
C PHE A 147 12.78 -3.44 9.23
N ILE A 148 12.53 -2.31 8.55
CA ILE A 148 13.41 -1.13 8.61
C ILE A 148 13.38 -0.49 10.00
N HIS A 149 12.18 -0.28 10.53
CA HIS A 149 12.00 0.52 11.73
C HIS A 149 12.06 -0.26 13.03
N GLU A 150 11.72 -1.55 13.04
CA GLU A 150 11.73 -2.46 14.19
C GLU A 150 10.84 -2.04 15.39
N ILE A 151 10.57 -0.75 15.57
CA ILE A 151 9.79 -0.21 16.66
C ILE A 151 8.30 -0.38 16.36
N PRO A 152 7.51 -1.06 17.21
CA PRO A 152 6.08 -1.16 17.04
C PRO A 152 5.40 0.22 16.98
N SER A 153 4.72 0.53 15.88
CA SER A 153 4.04 1.82 15.74
C SER A 153 2.85 1.98 16.70
N MET A 154 2.21 0.86 17.03
CA MET A 154 1.11 0.79 18.01
C MET A 154 1.17 -0.53 18.80
N LEU A 155 0.80 -0.45 20.07
CA LEU A 155 0.67 -1.58 20.99
C LEU A 155 -0.73 -1.62 21.59
N LYS A 156 -1.32 -2.81 21.76
CA LYS A 156 -2.53 -2.99 22.58
C LYS A 156 -2.20 -2.73 24.05
N ASP A 157 -3.17 -2.30 24.85
CA ASP A 157 -3.01 -2.07 26.31
C ASP A 157 -2.25 -3.21 26.98
N THR A 158 -2.69 -4.46 26.80
CA THR A 158 -2.09 -5.64 27.46
C THR A 158 -0.63 -5.86 27.06
N LYS A 159 -0.30 -5.65 25.76
CA LYS A 159 1.08 -5.81 25.30
C LYS A 159 1.98 -4.66 25.78
N PHE A 160 1.46 -3.44 25.81
CA PHE A 160 2.20 -2.31 26.37
C PHE A 160 2.51 -2.52 27.85
N GLU A 161 1.53 -2.94 28.67
CA GLU A 161 1.71 -3.20 30.09
C GLU A 161 2.75 -4.31 30.33
N GLU A 162 2.70 -5.40 29.56
CA GLU A 162 3.69 -6.49 29.62
C GLU A 162 5.12 -5.98 29.38
N LEU A 163 5.30 -5.18 28.30
CA LEU A 163 6.62 -4.67 27.92
C LEU A 163 7.11 -3.58 28.89
N ALA A 164 6.23 -2.69 29.33
CA ALA A 164 6.55 -1.62 30.29
C ALA A 164 6.87 -2.17 31.68
N ALA A 165 6.32 -3.32 32.08
CA ALA A 165 6.69 -4.00 33.32
C ALA A 165 8.13 -4.54 33.28
N ARG A 166 8.65 -4.89 32.08
CA ARG A 166 10.01 -5.38 31.88
C ARG A 166 11.03 -4.26 31.63
N ASP A 167 10.61 -3.20 30.96
CA ASP A 167 11.38 -1.97 30.74
C ASP A 167 10.48 -0.73 30.83
N PRO A 168 10.41 -0.07 32.01
CA PRO A 168 9.56 1.11 32.20
C PRO A 168 9.93 2.31 31.30
N GLU A 169 11.14 2.37 30.76
CA GLU A 169 11.62 3.46 29.91
C GLU A 169 10.85 3.56 28.59
N ILE A 170 10.31 2.45 28.08
CA ILE A 170 9.48 2.48 26.87
C ILE A 170 8.21 3.32 27.05
N GLY A 171 7.73 3.45 28.31
CA GLY A 171 6.56 4.27 28.64
C GLY A 171 6.72 5.75 28.30
N LYS A 172 7.95 6.25 28.18
CA LYS A 172 8.22 7.64 27.76
C LYS A 172 7.82 7.91 26.31
N TYR A 173 7.82 6.88 25.48
CA TYR A 173 7.62 6.98 24.03
C TYR A 173 6.23 6.57 23.56
N TYR A 174 5.41 5.94 24.42
CA TYR A 174 4.09 5.44 24.06
C TYR A 174 2.98 6.18 24.75
N HIS A 175 2.02 6.70 23.97
CA HIS A 175 0.90 7.50 24.48
C HIS A 175 -0.42 6.83 24.16
N ARG A 176 -1.26 6.64 25.18
CA ARG A 176 -2.57 6.02 25.06
C ARG A 176 -3.47 6.83 24.14
N GLN A 177 -4.11 6.14 23.19
CA GLN A 177 -5.07 6.70 22.25
C GLN A 177 -6.50 6.42 22.73
N PRO A 178 -7.51 7.20 22.26
CA PRO A 178 -8.92 6.97 22.61
C PRO A 178 -9.45 5.57 22.20
N ASN A 179 -8.82 4.91 21.24
CA ASN A 179 -9.18 3.58 20.76
C ASN A 179 -8.58 2.42 21.58
N GLY A 180 -7.95 2.70 22.75
CA GLY A 180 -7.37 1.70 23.63
C GLY A 180 -6.01 1.16 23.18
N PHE A 181 -5.37 1.80 22.20
CA PHE A 181 -3.99 1.48 21.79
C PHE A 181 -3.01 2.51 22.31
N TYR A 182 -1.77 2.11 22.51
CA TYR A 182 -0.65 3.01 22.73
C TYR A 182 0.09 3.26 21.43
N LYS A 183 0.25 4.52 21.06
CA LYS A 183 0.96 4.95 19.85
C LYS A 183 2.33 5.49 20.22
N VAL A 184 3.35 5.07 19.46
CA VAL A 184 4.72 5.57 19.62
C VAL A 184 4.87 7.01 19.15
N THR A 185 5.62 7.79 19.89
CA THR A 185 6.14 9.11 19.47
C THR A 185 7.60 9.14 19.90
N VAL A 186 8.51 9.10 18.95
CA VAL A 186 9.96 9.02 19.20
C VAL A 186 10.68 9.98 18.27
N SER A 187 11.65 10.72 18.79
CA SER A 187 12.56 11.58 18.02
C SER A 187 13.58 10.71 17.26
N ASP A 188 14.18 11.25 16.21
CA ASP A 188 15.24 10.53 15.49
C ASP A 188 16.46 10.25 16.38
N GLN A 189 16.75 11.13 17.34
CA GLN A 189 17.83 10.95 18.30
C GLN A 189 17.59 9.76 19.24
N ASP A 190 16.35 9.56 19.69
CA ASP A 190 15.98 8.49 20.63
C ASP A 190 15.68 7.17 19.93
N ARG A 191 15.53 7.18 18.61
CA ARG A 191 15.12 5.99 17.83
C ARG A 191 16.11 4.83 17.98
N LYS A 192 17.42 5.12 17.95
CA LYS A 192 18.45 4.07 18.09
C LYS A 192 18.39 3.41 19.49
N GLU A 193 18.17 4.22 20.53
CA GLU A 193 18.00 3.71 21.90
C GLU A 193 16.74 2.85 22.00
N LEU A 194 15.61 3.34 21.52
CA LEU A 194 14.35 2.60 21.59
C LEU A 194 14.40 1.29 20.81
N LYS A 195 15.04 1.26 19.63
CA LYS A 195 15.30 0.01 18.88
C LYS A 195 16.10 -0.99 19.75
N SER A 196 17.18 -0.54 20.43
CA SER A 196 17.97 -1.40 21.31
C SER A 196 17.14 -1.99 22.43
N ARG A 197 16.31 -1.19 23.10
CA ARG A 197 15.42 -1.63 24.18
C ARG A 197 14.45 -2.72 23.70
N PHE A 198 13.84 -2.55 22.52
CA PHE A 198 12.96 -3.57 21.95
C PHE A 198 13.72 -4.87 21.64
N ARG A 199 14.95 -4.79 21.14
CA ARG A 199 15.80 -5.99 20.92
C ARG A 199 16.11 -6.71 22.23
N ASP A 200 16.44 -5.98 23.32
CA ASP A 200 16.70 -6.54 24.64
C ASP A 200 15.43 -7.17 25.24
N LEU A 201 14.27 -6.62 24.94
CA LEU A 201 12.97 -7.21 25.29
C LEU A 201 12.64 -8.47 24.48
N GLY A 202 13.35 -8.75 23.41
CA GLY A 202 13.05 -9.86 22.48
C GLY A 202 11.71 -9.68 21.74
N PHE A 203 11.31 -8.42 21.53
CA PHE A 203 10.07 -8.08 20.85
C PHE A 203 10.31 -6.89 19.90
N CYS A 204 9.74 -6.94 18.69
CA CYS A 204 9.81 -5.85 17.72
C CYS A 204 8.57 -5.86 16.81
N ALA A 205 8.49 -4.90 15.90
CA ALA A 205 7.37 -4.80 14.96
C ALA A 205 7.17 -6.06 14.11
N LEU A 206 8.23 -6.81 13.81
CA LEU A 206 8.14 -8.07 13.05
C LEU A 206 7.32 -9.16 13.75
N ASN A 207 7.19 -9.09 15.08
CA ASN A 207 6.37 -10.04 15.84
C ASN A 207 4.87 -9.95 15.53
N PHE A 208 4.42 -8.92 14.81
CA PHE A 208 3.04 -8.82 14.33
C PHE A 208 2.80 -9.50 12.99
N THR A 209 3.84 -9.99 12.32
CA THR A 209 3.73 -10.64 11.03
C THR A 209 4.00 -12.15 11.16
N ASP A 210 3.06 -12.97 10.67
CA ASP A 210 3.28 -14.39 10.52
C ASP A 210 4.33 -14.66 9.44
N SER A 211 5.37 -15.40 9.76
CA SER A 211 6.47 -15.71 8.84
C SER A 211 6.03 -16.49 7.60
N ARG A 212 4.90 -17.22 7.69
CA ARG A 212 4.30 -17.99 6.60
C ARG A 212 3.46 -17.13 5.66
N SER A 213 3.13 -15.90 6.06
CA SER A 213 2.33 -15.00 5.22
C SER A 213 3.02 -14.73 3.90
N VAL A 214 2.27 -14.89 2.81
CA VAL A 214 2.71 -14.69 1.43
C VAL A 214 2.14 -13.40 0.88
N TYR A 215 2.99 -12.58 0.32
CA TYR A 215 2.66 -11.26 -0.22
C TYR A 215 3.17 -11.10 -1.64
N GLN A 216 2.56 -10.19 -2.38
CA GLN A 216 3.09 -9.67 -3.63
C GLN A 216 3.47 -8.21 -3.40
N PHE A 217 4.75 -7.90 -3.56
CA PHE A 217 5.28 -6.56 -3.31
C PHE A 217 5.66 -5.89 -4.62
N TYR A 218 5.13 -4.68 -4.85
CA TYR A 218 5.42 -3.88 -6.01
C TYR A 218 6.18 -2.61 -5.64
N ASN A 219 7.26 -2.31 -6.38
CA ASN A 219 8.08 -1.12 -6.18
C ASN A 219 7.43 0.10 -6.86
N LEU A 220 7.01 1.08 -6.06
CA LEU A 220 6.37 2.30 -6.57
C LEU A 220 7.26 3.17 -7.46
N ALA A 221 8.58 2.95 -7.46
CA ALA A 221 9.49 3.65 -8.38
C ALA A 221 9.19 3.34 -9.85
N TYR A 222 8.56 2.19 -10.15
CA TYR A 222 8.20 1.81 -11.52
C TYR A 222 6.81 2.30 -11.94
N LEU A 223 5.96 2.69 -10.99
CA LEU A 223 4.53 2.87 -11.22
C LEU A 223 4.21 3.87 -12.33
N TRP A 224 4.91 5.01 -12.39
CA TRP A 224 4.63 5.99 -13.44
C TRP A 224 4.97 5.47 -14.84
N LYS A 225 6.13 4.82 -14.99
CA LYS A 225 6.56 4.20 -16.25
C LYS A 225 5.57 3.12 -16.68
N ASP A 226 5.15 2.28 -15.75
CA ASP A 226 4.26 1.16 -16.06
C ASP A 226 2.83 1.64 -16.39
N ILE A 227 2.33 2.69 -15.73
CA ILE A 227 1.09 3.37 -16.12
C ILE A 227 1.18 3.89 -17.56
N GLN A 228 2.30 4.50 -17.94
CA GLN A 228 2.49 4.98 -19.31
C GLN A 228 2.46 3.84 -20.33
N THR A 229 3.10 2.72 -20.02
CA THR A 229 3.06 1.49 -20.84
C THR A 229 1.62 0.98 -20.95
N ALA A 230 0.90 0.86 -19.84
CA ALA A 230 -0.50 0.41 -19.84
C ALA A 230 -1.41 1.32 -20.70
N LEU A 231 -1.23 2.64 -20.61
CA LEU A 231 -1.98 3.60 -21.42
C LEU A 231 -1.65 3.49 -22.92
N GLN A 232 -0.39 3.26 -23.29
CA GLN A 232 0.05 3.08 -24.68
C GLN A 232 -0.52 1.80 -25.30
N GLU A 233 -0.60 0.72 -24.52
CA GLU A 233 -1.16 -0.57 -24.93
C GLU A 233 -2.70 -0.61 -24.84
N GLY A 234 -3.35 0.48 -24.43
CA GLY A 234 -4.81 0.57 -24.34
C GLY A 234 -5.42 -0.31 -23.24
N ILE A 235 -4.66 -0.64 -22.21
CA ILE A 235 -5.13 -1.45 -21.07
C ILE A 235 -6.12 -0.64 -20.24
N LEU A 236 -7.27 -1.24 -19.92
CA LEU A 236 -8.34 -0.59 -19.15
C LEU A 236 -8.37 -1.04 -17.68
N LEU A 237 -7.94 -2.25 -17.40
CA LEU A 237 -7.79 -2.79 -16.05
C LEU A 237 -6.45 -3.48 -15.95
N TRP A 238 -5.68 -3.19 -14.91
CA TRP A 238 -4.35 -3.75 -14.74
C TRP A 238 -4.05 -4.14 -13.29
N HIS A 239 -3.50 -5.34 -13.13
CA HIS A 239 -2.95 -5.84 -11.88
C HIS A 239 -1.41 -5.85 -11.98
N PRO A 240 -0.66 -4.97 -11.30
CA PRO A 240 0.80 -5.06 -11.23
C PRO A 240 1.22 -6.26 -10.36
N ALA A 241 0.93 -7.48 -10.87
CA ALA A 241 1.15 -8.74 -10.18
C ALA A 241 2.63 -9.11 -10.24
N THR A 242 3.29 -9.17 -9.10
CA THR A 242 4.66 -9.69 -8.94
C THR A 242 4.62 -11.12 -8.43
N GLU A 243 5.69 -11.90 -8.64
CA GLU A 243 5.74 -13.25 -8.08
C GLU A 243 5.72 -13.22 -6.56
N PRO A 244 4.89 -14.07 -5.91
CA PRO A 244 4.72 -14.05 -4.46
C PRO A 244 5.99 -14.37 -3.69
N VAL A 245 6.17 -13.70 -2.54
CA VAL A 245 7.24 -13.93 -1.57
C VAL A 245 6.66 -14.05 -0.16
N SER A 246 7.15 -14.99 0.63
CA SER A 246 6.78 -15.06 2.05
C SER A 246 7.57 -14.05 2.89
N ALA A 247 7.02 -13.68 4.05
CA ALA A 247 7.74 -12.85 5.01
C ALA A 247 9.07 -13.51 5.45
N ALA A 248 9.07 -14.84 5.59
CA ALA A 248 10.29 -15.62 5.89
C ALA A 248 11.34 -15.49 4.78
N GLU A 249 10.95 -15.64 3.49
CA GLU A 249 11.86 -15.50 2.35
C GLU A 249 12.47 -14.10 2.25
N VAL A 250 11.65 -13.07 2.45
CA VAL A 250 12.14 -11.67 2.46
C VAL A 250 13.16 -11.46 3.57
N TYR A 251 12.83 -11.89 4.79
CA TYR A 251 13.74 -11.74 5.92
C TYR A 251 15.05 -12.51 5.72
N GLU A 252 14.99 -13.76 5.25
CA GLU A 252 16.17 -14.59 5.00
C GLU A 252 17.06 -13.96 3.90
N TYR A 253 16.45 -13.42 2.83
CA TYR A 253 17.17 -12.75 1.76
C TYR A 253 17.89 -11.49 2.24
N LEU A 254 17.27 -10.72 3.14
CA LEU A 254 17.83 -9.48 3.68
C LEU A 254 18.92 -9.73 4.72
N THR A 255 18.81 -10.80 5.53
CA THR A 255 19.66 -10.98 6.73
C THR A 255 20.55 -12.22 6.67
N GLY A 256 20.29 -13.16 5.78
CA GLY A 256 20.91 -14.49 5.77
C GLY A 256 20.47 -15.38 6.93
N ARG A 257 19.42 -15.01 7.68
CA ARG A 257 18.92 -15.74 8.86
C ARG A 257 17.47 -16.15 8.66
N LYS A 258 17.07 -17.27 9.27
CA LYS A 258 15.67 -17.71 9.27
C LYS A 258 14.80 -16.77 10.12
N PHE A 259 13.59 -16.49 9.64
CA PHE A 259 12.53 -15.83 10.38
C PHE A 259 11.42 -16.85 10.66
N VAL A 260 11.18 -17.12 11.94
CA VAL A 260 10.13 -18.04 12.40
C VAL A 260 9.30 -17.30 13.43
N ASN A 261 8.10 -16.92 13.05
CA ASN A 261 7.11 -16.30 13.90
C ASN A 261 5.73 -16.73 13.41
N GLU A 262 5.15 -17.72 14.09
CA GLU A 262 3.86 -18.27 13.74
C GLU A 262 2.79 -17.68 14.66
N LEU A 263 1.81 -17.06 14.06
CA LEU A 263 0.66 -16.46 14.76
C LEU A 263 -0.54 -17.40 14.72
N GLU A 264 -1.47 -17.20 15.65
CA GLU A 264 -2.76 -17.88 15.60
C GLU A 264 -3.56 -17.42 14.36
N GLY A 265 -4.22 -18.37 13.71
CA GLY A 265 -5.05 -18.11 12.54
C GLY A 265 -4.39 -18.44 11.20
N LYS A 266 -5.11 -18.16 10.10
CA LYS A 266 -4.61 -18.39 8.75
C LYS A 266 -3.68 -17.23 8.35
N PRO A 267 -2.43 -17.51 7.93
CA PRO A 267 -1.56 -16.47 7.40
C PRO A 267 -2.15 -15.83 6.14
N ALA A 268 -1.74 -14.62 5.83
CA ALA A 268 -2.14 -13.94 4.60
C ALA A 268 -1.61 -14.71 3.38
N GLU A 269 -2.41 -14.79 2.32
CA GLU A 269 -2.02 -15.48 1.09
C GLU A 269 -2.46 -14.64 -0.11
N TYR A 270 -1.48 -14.05 -0.81
CA TYR A 270 -1.67 -13.30 -2.03
C TYR A 270 -0.94 -14.01 -3.16
N ASN A 271 -1.67 -14.42 -4.19
CA ASN A 271 -1.12 -15.05 -5.39
C ASN A 271 -2.07 -14.82 -6.57
N TYR A 272 -2.23 -13.58 -6.97
CA TYR A 272 -2.98 -13.20 -8.15
C TYR A 272 -2.06 -12.98 -9.34
N ARG A 273 -2.63 -12.88 -10.52
CA ARG A 273 -1.94 -12.81 -11.79
C ARG A 273 -2.32 -11.57 -12.57
N THR A 274 -1.57 -11.33 -13.65
CA THR A 274 -1.96 -10.42 -14.72
C THR A 274 -1.92 -11.15 -16.07
N ILE A 275 -2.87 -10.82 -16.93
CA ILE A 275 -2.86 -11.31 -18.32
C ILE A 275 -1.88 -10.51 -19.21
N TYR A 276 -1.28 -9.45 -18.67
CA TYR A 276 -0.39 -8.52 -19.38
C TYR A 276 1.09 -8.69 -19.00
N ASP A 277 1.46 -9.82 -18.42
CA ASP A 277 2.84 -10.07 -17.97
C ASP A 277 3.89 -9.79 -19.06
N THR A 278 3.65 -10.25 -20.28
CA THR A 278 4.57 -10.06 -21.43
C THR A 278 4.70 -8.59 -21.87
N VAL A 279 3.65 -7.78 -21.69
CA VAL A 279 3.68 -6.32 -21.96
C VAL A 279 4.71 -5.63 -21.06
N PHE A 280 4.84 -6.12 -19.84
CA PHE A 280 5.78 -5.59 -18.83
C PHE A 280 7.10 -6.40 -18.77
N CYS A 281 7.42 -7.18 -19.81
CA CYS A 281 8.62 -8.00 -19.89
C CYS A 281 8.71 -9.11 -18.82
N GLY A 282 7.58 -9.52 -18.28
CA GLY A 282 7.45 -10.59 -17.30
C GLY A 282 7.05 -11.93 -17.93
N GLY A 283 6.50 -12.84 -17.13
CA GLY A 283 6.05 -14.15 -17.56
C GLY A 283 5.30 -14.90 -16.46
N ASN A 284 4.61 -15.98 -16.84
CA ASN A 284 3.85 -16.83 -15.90
C ASN A 284 2.74 -16.08 -15.12
N GLY A 285 2.23 -14.98 -15.70
CA GLY A 285 1.23 -14.12 -15.07
C GLY A 285 1.80 -13.12 -14.07
N TYR A 286 3.12 -12.86 -14.08
CA TYR A 286 3.78 -11.87 -13.21
C TYR A 286 4.62 -10.90 -14.04
N ILE A 287 4.65 -9.63 -13.64
CA ILE A 287 5.48 -8.60 -14.28
C ILE A 287 6.92 -8.60 -13.76
N ALA A 288 7.18 -9.24 -12.64
CA ALA A 288 8.51 -9.44 -12.06
C ALA A 288 8.58 -10.79 -11.35
N ASP A 289 9.67 -11.51 -11.54
CA ASP A 289 9.92 -12.76 -10.84
C ASP A 289 10.33 -12.53 -9.37
N LYS A 290 10.30 -13.61 -8.57
CA LYS A 290 10.65 -13.58 -7.15
C LYS A 290 12.04 -12.98 -6.90
N GLN A 291 13.02 -13.31 -7.74
CA GLN A 291 14.38 -12.83 -7.57
C GLN A 291 14.49 -11.33 -7.80
N GLN A 292 13.75 -10.80 -8.78
CA GLN A 292 13.68 -9.36 -9.02
C GLN A 292 13.00 -8.64 -7.84
N VAL A 293 11.88 -9.17 -7.34
CA VAL A 293 11.16 -8.62 -6.17
C VAL A 293 12.10 -8.55 -4.95
N LEU A 294 12.83 -9.64 -4.66
CA LEU A 294 13.76 -9.68 -3.51
C LEU A 294 14.94 -8.70 -3.69
N ARG A 295 15.50 -8.60 -4.90
CA ARG A 295 16.56 -7.60 -5.20
C ARG A 295 16.06 -6.17 -5.00
N ASP A 296 14.87 -5.86 -5.50
CA ASP A 296 14.29 -4.52 -5.39
C ASP A 296 13.99 -4.16 -3.93
N ILE A 297 13.44 -5.10 -3.14
CA ILE A 297 13.23 -4.91 -1.71
C ILE A 297 14.57 -4.65 -1.00
N LYS A 298 15.60 -5.46 -1.30
CA LYS A 298 16.93 -5.29 -0.68
C LYS A 298 17.53 -3.92 -1.00
N ALA A 299 17.53 -3.51 -2.26
CA ALA A 299 18.06 -2.21 -2.67
C ALA A 299 17.31 -1.04 -2.00
N PHE A 300 15.99 -1.17 -1.86
CA PHE A 300 15.17 -0.18 -1.16
C PHE A 300 15.52 -0.12 0.34
N VAL A 301 15.57 -1.27 1.02
CA VAL A 301 15.88 -1.37 2.45
C VAL A 301 17.27 -0.82 2.76
N GLU A 302 18.28 -1.20 1.97
CA GLU A 302 19.66 -0.71 2.14
C GLU A 302 19.73 0.82 2.01
N LYS A 303 18.99 1.40 1.06
CA LYS A 303 18.92 2.85 0.87
C LYS A 303 18.24 3.58 2.03
N GLU A 304 17.13 3.02 2.55
CA GLU A 304 16.39 3.63 3.66
C GLU A 304 17.22 3.57 4.96
N ILE A 305 17.86 2.44 5.24
CA ILE A 305 18.73 2.29 6.43
C ILE A 305 19.93 3.21 6.35
N ALA A 306 20.58 3.35 5.18
CA ALA A 306 21.70 4.26 4.99
C ALA A 306 21.31 5.75 5.11
N GLY A 307 20.05 6.09 4.87
CA GLY A 307 19.52 7.44 5.06
C GLY A 307 19.11 7.76 6.51
N GLU A 308 19.00 6.74 7.38
CA GLU A 308 18.76 6.90 8.83
C GLU A 308 20.07 7.05 9.65
N ASP A 309 21.25 6.74 9.11
CA ASP A 309 22.57 6.88 9.72
C ASP A 309 23.17 8.27 9.48
#